data_32cae51c52f48760e923d234a435c81d
#
_entry.id   32cae51c52f48760e923d234a435c81d
#
_cell.length_a   1.000
_cell.length_b   1.000
_cell.length_c   1.000
_cell.angle_alpha   90.00
_cell.angle_beta   90.00
_cell.angle_gamma   90.00
#
_symmetry.space_group_name_H-M   'P 1'
#
loop_
_entity.id
_entity.type
_entity.pdbx_description
1 polymer ?
#
loop_
_entity_poly.entity_id
_entity_poly.type
_entity_poly.pdbx_seq_one_letter_code
_entity_poly.pdbx_strand_id
1 'polypeptide(L)'
;MFKFLKEKKKDNKGFTLVELVVVIAILAILVGLLAPQYTKYVEKSRKSADVNNMDELVKAIQVYAVDNAVVKTTAQSEITIKLTKDGVRDGEGNKFADKSTAKEAFDEYVPNWDKIVKKSAQWGEDANSKGADPTVTLSIDDDGGVKVKTTTPSDFEKYNK
;
A
#
# COMPACT_ATOMS: atom_id res chain seq x y z
N MET A 1 -71.78 28.14 -8.95
CA MET A 1 -71.12 27.34 -7.92
C MET A 1 -69.62 27.45 -8.14
N PHE A 2 -68.98 28.53 -7.63
CA PHE A 2 -67.53 28.80 -7.81
C PHE A 2 -66.76 28.15 -6.66
N LYS A 3 -65.99 27.11 -6.94
CA LYS A 3 -65.04 26.53 -6.00
C LYS A 3 -63.81 27.44 -5.93
N PHE A 4 -63.63 28.10 -4.81
CA PHE A 4 -62.40 28.80 -4.47
C PHE A 4 -61.28 27.78 -4.30
N LEU A 5 -60.37 27.70 -5.26
CA LEU A 5 -59.08 27.06 -5.12
C LEU A 5 -58.22 27.91 -4.18
N LYS A 6 -58.13 27.48 -2.94
CA LYS A 6 -57.24 28.07 -1.94
C LYS A 6 -55.82 27.67 -2.33
N GLU A 7 -55.09 28.56 -3.01
CA GLU A 7 -53.67 28.40 -3.23
C GLU A 7 -52.96 28.29 -1.88
N LYS A 8 -52.40 27.11 -1.60
CA LYS A 8 -51.45 26.95 -0.50
C LYS A 8 -50.20 27.74 -0.86
N LYS A 9 -50.01 28.91 -0.27
CA LYS A 9 -48.73 29.61 -0.23
C LYS A 9 -47.71 28.63 0.36
N LYS A 10 -46.84 28.12 -0.48
CA LYS A 10 -45.61 27.47 -0.03
C LYS A 10 -44.75 28.55 0.61
N ASP A 11 -44.59 28.52 1.92
CA ASP A 11 -43.61 29.33 2.62
C ASP A 11 -42.21 28.87 2.19
N ASN A 12 -41.74 29.40 1.10
CA ASN A 12 -40.36 29.31 0.68
C ASN A 12 -39.54 30.23 1.62
N LYS A 13 -39.25 29.76 2.81
CA LYS A 13 -38.23 30.37 3.66
C LYS A 13 -36.88 30.10 3.01
N GLY A 14 -36.44 30.98 2.15
CA GLY A 14 -35.11 30.99 1.57
C GLY A 14 -34.08 31.22 2.70
N PHE A 15 -32.93 30.57 2.61
CA PHE A 15 -31.80 30.83 3.50
C PHE A 15 -31.38 32.30 3.42
N THR A 16 -31.08 32.89 4.55
CA THR A 16 -30.52 34.24 4.58
C THR A 16 -29.05 34.18 4.14
N LEU A 17 -28.55 35.26 3.55
CA LEU A 17 -27.15 35.37 3.14
C LEU A 17 -26.21 35.15 4.33
N VAL A 18 -26.59 35.62 5.51
CA VAL A 18 -25.80 35.47 6.76
C VAL A 18 -25.70 34.00 7.19
N GLU A 19 -26.79 33.23 7.13
CA GLU A 19 -26.79 31.81 7.42
C GLU A 19 -25.85 31.04 6.50
N LEU A 20 -25.85 31.37 5.21
CA LEU A 20 -24.94 30.74 4.26
C LEU A 20 -23.48 31.07 4.57
N VAL A 21 -23.17 32.35 4.84
CA VAL A 21 -21.79 32.78 5.13
C VAL A 21 -21.27 32.13 6.42
N VAL A 22 -22.10 32.04 7.48
CA VAL A 22 -21.70 31.39 8.73
C VAL A 22 -21.41 29.91 8.51
N VAL A 23 -22.25 29.19 7.76
CA VAL A 23 -22.04 27.78 7.47
C VAL A 23 -20.74 27.54 6.70
N ILE A 24 -20.47 28.30 5.65
CA ILE A 24 -19.23 28.13 4.88
C ILE A 24 -17.99 28.52 5.72
N ALA A 25 -18.08 29.49 6.62
CA ALA A 25 -16.99 29.85 7.52
C ALA A 25 -16.67 28.70 8.48
N ILE A 26 -17.68 28.09 9.09
CA ILE A 26 -17.51 26.93 9.99
C ILE A 26 -16.90 25.74 9.21
N LEU A 27 -17.44 25.43 8.03
CA LEU A 27 -16.92 24.36 7.17
C LEU A 27 -15.47 24.60 6.78
N ALA A 28 -15.09 25.82 6.42
CA ALA A 28 -13.71 26.16 6.09
C ALA A 28 -12.73 25.91 7.24
N ILE A 29 -13.12 26.27 8.48
CA ILE A 29 -12.31 26.00 9.68
C ILE A 29 -12.18 24.50 9.91
N LEU A 30 -13.29 23.75 9.86
CA LEU A 30 -13.28 22.30 10.08
C LEU A 30 -12.41 21.58 9.03
N VAL A 31 -12.58 21.91 7.75
CA VAL A 31 -11.78 21.31 6.68
C VAL A 31 -10.31 21.68 6.83
N GLY A 32 -9.99 22.93 7.17
CA GLY A 32 -8.62 23.38 7.39
C GLY A 32 -7.88 22.61 8.51
N LEU A 33 -8.60 22.21 9.56
CA LEU A 33 -8.04 21.41 10.65
C LEU A 33 -7.97 19.91 10.34
N LEU A 34 -8.96 19.37 9.63
CA LEU A 34 -9.07 17.92 9.37
C LEU A 34 -8.22 17.47 8.17
N ALA A 35 -8.04 18.29 7.15
CA ALA A 35 -7.34 17.92 5.94
C ALA A 35 -5.91 17.37 6.18
N PRO A 36 -5.04 18.02 7.00
CA PRO A 36 -3.70 17.49 7.24
C PRO A 36 -3.69 16.18 8.03
N GLN A 37 -4.67 15.95 8.90
CA GLN A 37 -4.81 14.69 9.62
C GLN A 37 -5.29 13.57 8.71
N TYR A 38 -6.28 13.86 7.87
CA TYR A 38 -6.81 12.90 6.92
C TYR A 38 -5.73 12.38 5.96
N THR A 39 -4.90 13.26 5.41
CA THR A 39 -3.80 12.85 4.52
C THR A 39 -2.79 11.93 5.23
N LYS A 40 -2.47 12.17 6.50
CA LYS A 40 -1.62 11.28 7.30
C LYS A 40 -2.24 9.89 7.49
N TYR A 41 -3.54 9.82 7.76
CA TYR A 41 -4.23 8.52 7.92
C TYR A 41 -4.29 7.74 6.61
N VAL A 42 -4.58 8.41 5.51
CA VAL A 42 -4.58 7.78 4.18
C VAL A 42 -3.20 7.21 3.84
N GLU A 43 -2.15 7.98 4.11
CA GLU A 43 -0.79 7.54 3.81
C GLU A 43 -0.35 6.37 4.71
N LYS A 44 -0.73 6.40 6.00
CA LYS A 44 -0.51 5.27 6.89
C LYS A 44 -1.21 4.00 6.40
N SER A 45 -2.45 4.13 5.92
CA SER A 45 -3.20 3.00 5.35
C SER A 45 -2.53 2.44 4.09
N ARG A 46 -2.00 3.31 3.22
CA ARG A 46 -1.26 2.90 2.02
C ARG A 46 0.03 2.16 2.39
N LYS A 47 0.77 2.66 3.38
CA LYS A 47 1.97 1.99 3.89
C LYS A 47 1.65 0.61 4.46
N SER A 48 0.58 0.49 5.25
CA SER A 48 0.14 -0.81 5.78
C SER A 48 -0.26 -1.78 4.66
N ALA A 49 -0.89 -1.30 3.60
CA ALA A 49 -1.23 -2.15 2.46
C ALA A 49 0.03 -2.64 1.71
N ASP A 50 1.05 -1.80 1.56
CA ASP A 50 2.32 -2.19 0.94
C ASP A 50 3.04 -3.26 1.77
N VAL A 51 3.03 -3.13 3.12
CA VAL A 51 3.60 -4.16 4.02
C VAL A 51 2.85 -5.47 3.90
N ASN A 52 1.52 -5.45 3.94
CA ASN A 52 0.73 -6.67 3.81
C ASN A 52 0.99 -7.39 2.47
N ASN A 53 1.08 -6.63 1.39
CA ASN A 53 1.42 -7.18 0.08
C ASN A 53 2.83 -7.80 0.07
N MET A 54 3.80 -7.14 0.70
CA MET A 54 5.16 -7.67 0.79
C MET A 54 5.23 -8.93 1.66
N ASP A 55 4.52 -8.95 2.79
CA ASP A 55 4.43 -10.12 3.67
C ASP A 55 3.82 -11.33 2.95
N GLU A 56 2.81 -11.11 2.11
CA GLU A 56 2.22 -12.17 1.29
C GLU A 56 3.24 -12.76 0.32
N LEU A 57 4.02 -11.91 -0.35
CA LEU A 57 5.09 -12.34 -1.25
C LEU A 57 6.21 -13.10 -0.52
N VAL A 58 6.63 -12.60 0.64
CA VAL A 58 7.64 -13.26 1.49
C VAL A 58 7.18 -14.65 1.92
N LYS A 59 5.94 -14.74 2.42
CA LYS A 59 5.35 -16.03 2.85
C LYS A 59 5.24 -17.02 1.70
N ALA A 60 4.89 -16.56 0.50
CA ALA A 60 4.84 -17.43 -0.67
C ALA A 60 6.20 -18.08 -0.95
N ILE A 61 7.28 -17.30 -0.90
CA ILE A 61 8.62 -17.83 -1.08
C ILE A 61 9.01 -18.82 0.05
N GLN A 62 8.64 -18.50 1.31
CA GLN A 62 8.91 -19.37 2.44
C GLN A 62 8.21 -20.73 2.31
N VAL A 63 6.92 -20.71 1.91
CA VAL A 63 6.15 -21.94 1.71
C VAL A 63 6.71 -22.72 0.52
N TYR A 64 6.93 -22.05 -0.60
CA TYR A 64 7.49 -22.67 -1.80
C TYR A 64 8.85 -23.34 -1.53
N ALA A 65 9.71 -22.67 -0.77
CA ALA A 65 11.04 -23.19 -0.44
C ALA A 65 10.97 -24.50 0.37
N VAL A 66 10.02 -24.60 1.30
CA VAL A 66 9.78 -25.82 2.09
C VAL A 66 9.20 -26.93 1.21
N ASP A 67 8.18 -26.63 0.43
CA ASP A 67 7.46 -27.62 -0.39
C ASP A 67 8.35 -28.19 -1.51
N ASN A 68 9.25 -27.39 -2.06
CA ASN A 68 10.14 -27.78 -3.15
C ASN A 68 11.57 -28.10 -2.70
N ALA A 69 11.82 -28.16 -1.39
CA ALA A 69 13.14 -28.40 -0.82
C ALA A 69 14.24 -27.52 -1.43
N VAL A 70 13.94 -26.22 -1.59
CA VAL A 70 14.90 -25.26 -2.13
C VAL A 70 16.05 -25.10 -1.14
N VAL A 71 17.26 -25.40 -1.58
CA VAL A 71 18.47 -25.23 -0.77
C VAL A 71 19.35 -24.14 -1.33
N LYS A 72 20.14 -23.55 -0.47
CA LYS A 72 21.13 -22.56 -0.86
C LYS A 72 22.11 -23.16 -1.86
N THR A 73 22.33 -22.44 -2.95
CA THR A 73 23.34 -22.77 -3.95
C THR A 73 24.31 -21.61 -4.08
N THR A 74 25.47 -21.86 -4.69
CA THR A 74 26.44 -20.79 -5.03
C THR A 74 25.88 -19.73 -5.95
N ALA A 75 24.86 -20.08 -6.74
CA ALA A 75 24.20 -19.17 -7.65
C ALA A 75 22.99 -18.45 -7.02
N GLN A 76 22.41 -18.99 -5.95
CA GLN A 76 21.20 -18.44 -5.32
C GLN A 76 21.27 -18.61 -3.80
N SER A 77 21.78 -17.60 -3.13
CA SER A 77 21.81 -17.52 -1.65
C SER A 77 20.84 -16.48 -1.11
N GLU A 78 20.39 -15.55 -1.95
CA GLU A 78 19.52 -14.45 -1.55
C GLU A 78 18.45 -14.18 -2.64
N ILE A 79 17.28 -13.79 -2.18
CA ILE A 79 16.18 -13.35 -3.03
C ILE A 79 15.80 -11.94 -2.59
N THR A 80 15.85 -10.98 -3.48
CA THR A 80 15.43 -9.61 -3.20
C THR A 80 14.13 -9.29 -3.92
N ILE A 81 13.14 -8.81 -3.16
CA ILE A 81 11.83 -8.39 -3.64
C ILE A 81 11.74 -6.88 -3.47
N LYS A 82 11.42 -6.17 -4.53
CA LYS A 82 11.19 -4.73 -4.54
C LYS A 82 9.77 -4.42 -5.00
N LEU A 83 9.04 -3.65 -4.20
CA LEU A 83 7.69 -3.21 -4.54
C LEU A 83 7.75 -1.81 -5.15
N THR A 84 7.51 -1.72 -6.44
CA THR A 84 7.57 -0.46 -7.21
C THR A 84 6.17 0.01 -7.62
N LYS A 85 6.07 1.22 -8.12
CA LYS A 85 4.82 1.74 -8.73
C LYS A 85 4.37 0.94 -9.98
N ASP A 86 5.31 0.26 -10.63
CA ASP A 86 5.08 -0.50 -11.86
C ASP A 86 4.99 -2.02 -11.61
N GLY A 87 4.90 -2.42 -10.32
CA GLY A 87 4.75 -3.82 -9.92
C GLY A 87 5.89 -4.33 -9.05
N VAL A 88 5.83 -5.63 -8.80
CA VAL A 88 6.87 -6.36 -8.06
C VAL A 88 8.07 -6.61 -8.95
N ARG A 89 9.27 -6.38 -8.44
CA ARG A 89 10.55 -6.48 -9.15
C ARG A 89 11.59 -7.20 -8.30
N ASP A 90 12.66 -7.63 -8.96
CA ASP A 90 13.88 -8.10 -8.28
C ASP A 90 14.68 -6.94 -7.64
N GLY A 91 15.81 -7.26 -7.00
CA GLY A 91 16.65 -6.25 -6.33
C GLY A 91 17.19 -5.17 -7.29
N GLU A 92 17.41 -5.51 -8.55
CA GLU A 92 17.91 -4.60 -9.58
C GLU A 92 16.78 -3.78 -10.23
N GLY A 93 15.51 -4.14 -9.97
CA GLY A 93 14.34 -3.47 -10.53
C GLY A 93 13.83 -4.11 -11.83
N ASN A 94 14.32 -5.28 -12.17
CA ASN A 94 13.87 -6.05 -13.33
C ASN A 94 12.65 -6.92 -12.99
N LYS A 95 12.01 -7.47 -14.01
CA LYS A 95 11.05 -8.56 -13.81
C LYS A 95 11.80 -9.82 -13.38
N PHE A 96 11.18 -10.60 -12.50
CA PHE A 96 11.76 -11.90 -12.14
C PHE A 96 11.94 -12.78 -13.37
N ALA A 97 13.11 -13.42 -13.44
CA ALA A 97 13.42 -14.36 -14.50
C ALA A 97 12.47 -15.56 -14.48
N ASP A 98 12.12 -16.08 -15.64
CA ASP A 98 11.37 -17.33 -15.73
C ASP A 98 12.14 -18.45 -15.04
N LYS A 99 11.43 -19.29 -14.27
CA LYS A 99 12.01 -20.35 -13.43
C LYS A 99 12.88 -19.85 -12.27
N SER A 100 12.78 -18.58 -11.87
CA SER A 100 13.33 -18.16 -10.58
C SER A 100 12.42 -18.63 -9.45
N THR A 101 13.04 -19.03 -8.31
CA THR A 101 12.31 -19.45 -7.11
C THR A 101 11.21 -18.46 -6.71
N ALA A 102 11.51 -17.16 -6.79
CA ALA A 102 10.54 -16.12 -6.47
C ALA A 102 9.34 -16.12 -7.43
N LYS A 103 9.59 -16.21 -8.75
CA LYS A 103 8.51 -16.19 -9.73
C LYS A 103 7.63 -17.43 -9.62
N GLU A 104 8.23 -18.60 -9.48
CA GLU A 104 7.48 -19.85 -9.31
C GLU A 104 6.64 -19.84 -8.03
N ALA A 105 7.20 -19.36 -6.91
CA ALA A 105 6.47 -19.17 -5.67
C ALA A 105 5.27 -18.21 -5.82
N PHE A 106 5.46 -17.11 -6.52
CA PHE A 106 4.39 -16.13 -6.72
C PHE A 106 3.29 -16.66 -7.64
N ASP A 107 3.66 -17.33 -8.73
CA ASP A 107 2.70 -17.92 -9.67
C ASP A 107 1.83 -19.00 -9.00
N GLU A 108 2.38 -19.73 -8.02
CA GLU A 108 1.69 -20.79 -7.31
C GLU A 108 0.84 -20.30 -6.13
N TYR A 109 1.38 -19.39 -5.30
CA TYR A 109 0.77 -19.04 -4.01
C TYR A 109 0.14 -17.65 -3.95
N VAL A 110 0.45 -16.74 -4.88
CA VAL A 110 -0.07 -15.36 -4.88
C VAL A 110 -0.80 -15.04 -6.18
N PRO A 111 -2.08 -15.33 -6.29
CA PRO A 111 -2.85 -15.00 -7.48
C PRO A 111 -2.78 -13.51 -7.82
N ASN A 112 -2.48 -13.17 -9.10
CA ASN A 112 -2.34 -11.79 -9.59
C ASN A 112 -1.22 -10.97 -8.93
N TRP A 113 -0.13 -11.59 -8.47
CA TRP A 113 1.02 -10.89 -7.92
C TRP A 113 1.59 -9.84 -8.90
N ASP A 114 1.46 -10.06 -10.19
CA ASP A 114 1.86 -9.15 -11.26
C ASP A 114 1.11 -7.81 -11.25
N LYS A 115 -0.07 -7.75 -10.59
CA LYS A 115 -0.89 -6.55 -10.39
C LYS A 115 -0.64 -5.83 -9.06
N ILE A 116 0.17 -6.42 -8.19
CA ILE A 116 0.55 -5.80 -6.93
C ILE A 116 1.49 -4.63 -7.22
N VAL A 117 1.10 -3.43 -6.79
CA VAL A 117 1.88 -2.19 -6.98
C VAL A 117 2.01 -1.44 -5.67
N LYS A 118 3.08 -0.68 -5.53
CA LYS A 118 3.30 0.21 -4.39
C LYS A 118 2.18 1.25 -4.29
N LYS A 119 1.55 1.34 -3.13
CA LYS A 119 0.44 2.27 -2.83
C LYS A 119 0.93 3.60 -2.25
N SER A 120 1.96 3.55 -1.39
CA SER A 120 2.52 4.72 -0.74
C SER A 120 3.60 5.36 -1.61
N ALA A 121 3.54 6.68 -1.74
CA ALA A 121 4.60 7.48 -2.37
C ALA A 121 5.57 8.09 -1.33
N GLN A 122 5.36 7.80 -0.03
CA GLN A 122 6.08 8.46 1.06
C GLN A 122 6.89 7.47 1.93
N TRP A 123 7.41 6.41 1.31
CA TRP A 123 8.40 5.58 1.97
C TRP A 123 9.73 6.31 2.05
N GLY A 124 10.48 6.07 3.16
CA GLY A 124 11.72 6.74 3.48
C GLY A 124 11.51 7.94 4.40
N GLU A 125 12.30 8.02 5.49
CA GLU A 125 12.20 9.08 6.50
C GLU A 125 12.97 10.34 6.08
N ASP A 126 14.06 10.18 5.32
CA ASP A 126 14.95 11.26 4.92
C ASP A 126 14.55 11.84 3.56
N ALA A 127 14.98 13.09 3.32
CA ALA A 127 14.78 13.74 2.03
C ALA A 127 15.39 12.95 0.86
N ASN A 128 16.48 12.20 1.11
CA ASN A 128 17.17 11.38 0.11
C ASN A 128 16.51 10.02 -0.12
N SER A 129 15.76 9.50 0.87
CA SER A 129 15.06 8.22 0.78
C SER A 129 13.57 8.35 0.53
N LYS A 130 13.03 9.58 0.54
CA LYS A 130 11.61 9.83 0.32
C LYS A 130 11.16 9.34 -1.05
N GLY A 131 10.13 8.51 -1.04
CA GLY A 131 9.61 7.87 -2.25
C GLY A 131 10.32 6.57 -2.62
N ALA A 132 11.23 6.09 -1.76
CA ALA A 132 11.92 4.82 -1.95
C ALA A 132 10.94 3.67 -2.20
N ASP A 133 11.42 2.65 -2.88
CA ASP A 133 10.65 1.43 -3.10
C ASP A 133 10.91 0.45 -1.95
N PRO A 134 9.86 0.00 -1.24
CA PRO A 134 10.01 -1.04 -0.24
C PRO A 134 10.69 -2.27 -0.82
N THR A 135 11.75 -2.69 -0.17
CA THR A 135 12.60 -3.80 -0.61
C THR A 135 12.85 -4.74 0.55
N VAL A 136 12.67 -6.02 0.34
CA VAL A 136 12.97 -7.09 1.30
C VAL A 136 13.95 -8.04 0.66
N THR A 137 15.05 -8.31 1.36
CA THR A 137 16.04 -9.33 0.97
C THR A 137 15.89 -10.53 1.90
N LEU A 138 15.68 -11.68 1.31
CA LEU A 138 15.59 -12.97 1.96
C LEU A 138 16.90 -13.71 1.81
N SER A 139 17.35 -14.40 2.84
CA SER A 139 18.45 -15.36 2.78
C SER A 139 17.89 -16.78 2.77
N ILE A 140 18.50 -17.63 1.96
CA ILE A 140 18.21 -19.07 1.94
C ILE A 140 19.32 -19.76 2.74
N ASP A 141 18.93 -20.53 3.73
CA ASP A 141 19.86 -21.33 4.55
C ASP A 141 20.21 -22.66 3.85
N ASP A 142 21.25 -23.33 4.34
CA ASP A 142 21.72 -24.61 3.78
C ASP A 142 20.69 -25.75 3.92
N ASP A 143 19.76 -25.61 4.89
CA ASP A 143 18.65 -26.54 5.15
C ASP A 143 17.37 -26.17 4.39
N GLY A 144 17.39 -25.16 3.52
CA GLY A 144 16.22 -24.67 2.78
C GLY A 144 15.34 -23.67 3.56
N GLY A 145 15.76 -23.27 4.76
CA GLY A 145 15.07 -22.23 5.52
C GLY A 145 15.19 -20.86 4.85
N VAL A 146 14.08 -20.12 4.76
CA VAL A 146 14.09 -18.76 4.19
C VAL A 146 13.81 -17.75 5.30
N LYS A 147 14.73 -16.82 5.51
CA LYS A 147 14.65 -15.77 6.53
C LYS A 147 14.79 -14.38 5.93
N VAL A 148 14.12 -13.42 6.54
CA VAL A 148 14.30 -12.01 6.18
C VAL A 148 15.67 -11.56 6.67
N LYS A 149 16.51 -11.10 5.76
CA LYS A 149 17.86 -10.58 6.03
C LYS A 149 17.86 -9.09 6.24
N THR A 150 17.24 -8.34 5.33
CA THR A 150 17.17 -6.89 5.38
C THR A 150 15.85 -6.37 4.82
N THR A 151 15.40 -5.24 5.36
CA THR A 151 14.26 -4.49 4.85
C THR A 151 14.66 -3.03 4.65
N THR A 152 14.23 -2.42 3.57
CA THR A 152 14.44 -1.01 3.29
C THR A 152 13.18 -0.39 2.68
N PRO A 153 12.91 0.91 2.90
CA PRO A 153 13.61 1.82 3.81
C PRO A 153 13.39 1.48 5.29
N SER A 154 14.14 2.14 6.20
CA SER A 154 14.11 1.85 7.65
C SER A 154 12.72 1.99 8.29
N ASP A 155 11.88 2.88 7.77
CA ASP A 155 10.51 3.05 8.24
C ASP A 155 9.58 1.88 7.84
N PHE A 156 10.02 1.01 6.91
CA PHE A 156 9.26 -0.18 6.54
C PHE A 156 9.15 -1.17 7.70
N GLU A 157 10.20 -1.35 8.51
CA GLU A 157 10.20 -2.24 9.68
C GLU A 157 9.16 -1.86 10.74
N LYS A 158 8.85 -0.56 10.87
CA LYS A 158 7.86 -0.07 11.86
C LYS A 158 6.43 -0.57 11.59
N TYR A 159 6.16 -0.98 10.37
CA TYR A 159 4.84 -1.48 9.95
C TYR A 159 4.78 -3.00 9.88
N ASN A 160 5.93 -3.68 10.07
CA ASN A 160 6.07 -5.14 9.97
C ASN A 160 6.05 -5.83 11.35
N LYS A 161 5.33 -5.24 12.34
CA LYS A 161 5.19 -5.77 13.71
C LYS A 161 3.77 -6.19 13.99
#